data_630668d97c4b7a919e6d751ca3a290a5
#
_entry.id   630668d97c4b7a919e6d751ca3a290a5
#
_cell.length_a   1.000
_cell.length_b   1.000
_cell.length_c   1.000
_cell.angle_alpha   90.00
_cell.angle_beta   90.00
_cell.angle_gamma   90.00
#
_symmetry.space_group_name_H-M   'P 1'
#
loop_
_entity.id
_entity.type
_entity.pdbx_description
1 polymer ?
#
loop_
_entity_poly.entity_id
_entity_poly.type
_entity_poly.pdbx_seq_one_letter_code
_entity_poly.pdbx_strand_id
1 'polypeptide(L)'
;MRFPVWTLVICASAVLIFNSPELRTLLIYDRAAITHGELWRLVTGNLVHLSNTHLAYDLVAFLIAGTIIEIRCYRFFPTLCLSAAILIGIILYGVEPGMYFYAGLSGVVTAAITYLCLHGLTEKGMWRWLCAAMLAGVIAKIGIELMLDQSFLLSVGTEEFVPVPLSHLIGTVTAILLFLMSLSASLEHPKNAL
;
A
#
# COMPACT_ATOMS: atom_id res chain seq x y z
N MET A 1 21.70 -7.68 -10.27
CA MET A 1 20.30 -7.19 -10.12
C MET A 1 19.55 -8.17 -9.24
N ARG A 2 18.88 -7.70 -8.20
CA ARG A 2 17.99 -8.56 -7.43
C ARG A 2 16.66 -8.68 -8.18
N PHE A 3 16.09 -9.89 -8.18
CA PHE A 3 14.79 -10.13 -8.79
C PHE A 3 13.68 -9.64 -7.82
N PRO A 4 12.62 -8.94 -8.29
CA PRO A 4 11.60 -8.33 -7.43
C PRO A 4 10.57 -9.38 -6.95
N VAL A 5 11.02 -10.29 -6.10
CA VAL A 5 10.25 -11.47 -5.67
C VAL A 5 8.97 -11.08 -4.92
N TRP A 6 9.08 -10.18 -3.94
CA TRP A 6 7.95 -9.81 -3.11
C TRP A 6 6.91 -9.01 -3.89
N THR A 7 7.37 -8.13 -4.78
CA THR A 7 6.47 -7.41 -5.70
C THR A 7 5.66 -8.38 -6.54
N LEU A 8 6.33 -9.35 -7.17
CA LEU A 8 5.66 -10.33 -8.03
C LEU A 8 4.74 -11.28 -7.25
N VAL A 9 5.13 -11.71 -6.05
CA VAL A 9 4.29 -12.56 -5.20
C VAL A 9 3.00 -11.83 -4.81
N ILE A 10 3.09 -10.57 -4.37
CA ILE A 10 1.91 -9.79 -3.97
C ILE A 10 1.00 -9.54 -5.18
N CYS A 11 1.55 -9.14 -6.33
CA CYS A 11 0.77 -8.93 -7.55
C CYS A 11 0.09 -10.22 -8.03
N ALA A 12 0.83 -11.34 -8.06
CA ALA A 12 0.27 -12.63 -8.46
C ALA A 12 -0.84 -13.08 -7.51
N SER A 13 -0.68 -12.87 -6.19
CA SER A 13 -1.71 -13.16 -5.21
C SER A 13 -2.98 -12.34 -5.44
N ALA A 14 -2.85 -11.03 -5.70
CA ALA A 14 -4.00 -10.16 -5.99
C ALA A 14 -4.74 -10.61 -7.27
N VAL A 15 -3.99 -10.96 -8.34
CA VAL A 15 -4.57 -11.48 -9.59
C VAL A 15 -5.27 -12.83 -9.38
N LEU A 16 -4.66 -13.73 -8.62
CA LEU A 16 -5.25 -15.03 -8.31
C LEU A 16 -6.57 -14.87 -7.54
N ILE A 17 -6.57 -14.05 -6.50
CA ILE A 17 -7.76 -13.76 -5.68
C ILE A 17 -8.85 -13.12 -6.54
N PHE A 18 -8.49 -12.17 -7.41
CA PHE A 18 -9.45 -11.51 -8.29
C PHE A 18 -10.15 -12.47 -9.25
N ASN A 19 -9.46 -13.48 -9.75
CA ASN A 19 -10.01 -14.46 -10.68
C ASN A 19 -10.77 -15.62 -9.98
N SER A 20 -10.79 -15.69 -8.64
CA SER A 20 -11.52 -16.70 -7.89
C SER A 20 -12.58 -16.05 -7.00
N PRO A 21 -13.88 -16.18 -7.33
CA PRO A 21 -14.97 -15.67 -6.51
C PRO A 21 -14.96 -16.21 -5.08
N GLU A 22 -14.57 -17.48 -4.91
CA GLU A 22 -14.49 -18.15 -3.60
C GLU A 22 -13.40 -17.51 -2.74
N LEU A 23 -12.20 -17.27 -3.30
CA LEU A 23 -11.11 -16.61 -2.59
C LEU A 23 -11.47 -15.15 -2.26
N ARG A 24 -12.12 -14.43 -3.17
CA ARG A 24 -12.59 -13.07 -2.86
C ARG A 24 -13.52 -13.05 -1.66
N THR A 25 -14.51 -13.92 -1.62
CA THR A 25 -15.46 -14.01 -0.51
C THR A 25 -14.78 -14.42 0.80
N LEU A 26 -13.82 -15.35 0.75
CA LEU A 26 -13.07 -15.80 1.91
C LEU A 26 -12.11 -14.75 2.47
N LEU A 27 -11.52 -13.90 1.61
CA LEU A 27 -10.39 -13.05 1.96
C LEU A 27 -10.74 -11.57 2.07
N ILE A 28 -11.92 -11.13 1.58
CA ILE A 28 -12.37 -9.73 1.73
C ILE A 28 -12.47 -9.37 3.22
N TYR A 29 -12.06 -8.14 3.55
CA TYR A 29 -12.38 -7.62 4.87
C TYR A 29 -13.91 -7.59 5.05
N ASP A 30 -14.36 -8.32 6.02
CA ASP A 30 -15.76 -8.41 6.43
C ASP A 30 -15.82 -8.23 7.94
N ARG A 31 -16.37 -7.11 8.38
CA ARG A 31 -16.41 -6.76 9.81
C ARG A 31 -17.14 -7.79 10.65
N ALA A 32 -18.24 -8.34 10.15
CA ALA A 32 -19.00 -9.34 10.88
C ALA A 32 -18.19 -10.63 11.06
N ALA A 33 -17.58 -11.12 9.99
CA ALA A 33 -16.72 -12.31 10.04
C ALA A 33 -15.49 -12.10 10.96
N ILE A 34 -14.87 -10.93 10.91
CA ILE A 34 -13.75 -10.56 11.81
C ILE A 34 -14.20 -10.61 13.27
N THR A 35 -15.39 -10.09 13.60
CA THR A 35 -15.96 -10.14 14.95
C THR A 35 -16.17 -11.58 15.44
N HIS A 36 -16.42 -12.52 14.52
CA HIS A 36 -16.55 -13.94 14.81
C HIS A 36 -15.22 -14.72 14.77
N GLY A 37 -14.09 -14.01 14.67
CA GLY A 37 -12.75 -14.59 14.81
C GLY A 37 -11.97 -14.79 13.49
N GLU A 38 -12.52 -14.40 12.33
CA GLU A 38 -11.82 -14.51 11.04
C GLU A 38 -10.77 -13.38 10.86
N LEU A 39 -9.81 -13.32 11.79
CA LEU A 39 -8.84 -12.20 11.89
C LEU A 39 -7.93 -12.05 10.68
N TRP A 40 -7.73 -13.09 9.86
CA TRP A 40 -6.93 -12.99 8.62
C TRP A 40 -7.48 -11.95 7.67
N ARG A 41 -8.77 -11.66 7.69
CA ARG A 41 -9.44 -10.69 6.84
C ARG A 41 -8.95 -9.25 7.07
N LEU A 42 -8.40 -8.95 8.24
CA LEU A 42 -7.74 -7.67 8.52
C LEU A 42 -6.56 -7.42 7.58
N VAL A 43 -5.86 -8.48 7.19
CA VAL A 43 -4.68 -8.41 6.32
C VAL A 43 -5.05 -8.69 4.87
N THR A 44 -5.81 -9.75 4.64
CA THR A 44 -6.09 -10.24 3.28
C THR A 44 -7.02 -9.34 2.48
N GLY A 45 -7.86 -8.54 3.13
CA GLY A 45 -8.69 -7.54 2.48
C GLY A 45 -7.90 -6.57 1.59
N ASN A 46 -6.63 -6.31 1.94
CA ASN A 46 -5.75 -5.50 1.11
C ASN A 46 -5.35 -6.16 -0.23
N LEU A 47 -5.57 -7.46 -0.41
CA LEU A 47 -5.28 -8.16 -1.67
C LEU A 47 -6.51 -8.35 -2.55
N VAL A 48 -7.70 -8.10 -2.01
CA VAL A 48 -8.97 -8.28 -2.72
C VAL A 48 -9.28 -7.06 -3.57
N HIS A 49 -9.81 -7.28 -4.79
CA HIS A 49 -10.29 -6.23 -5.66
C HIS A 49 -11.66 -6.60 -6.21
N LEU A 50 -12.53 -5.60 -6.39
CA LEU A 50 -13.91 -5.79 -6.85
C LEU A 50 -14.11 -5.33 -8.30
N SER A 51 -13.19 -4.54 -8.87
CA SER A 51 -13.25 -4.11 -10.25
C SER A 51 -11.92 -4.28 -10.98
N ASN A 52 -11.99 -4.49 -12.31
CA ASN A 52 -10.82 -4.61 -13.18
C ASN A 52 -9.96 -3.33 -13.17
N THR A 53 -10.62 -2.20 -13.17
CA THR A 53 -9.96 -0.88 -13.22
C THR A 53 -9.16 -0.64 -11.94
N HIS A 54 -9.75 -0.92 -10.77
CA HIS A 54 -9.08 -0.79 -9.48
C HIS A 54 -7.87 -1.73 -9.39
N LEU A 55 -8.06 -3.01 -9.74
CA LEU A 55 -6.95 -3.97 -9.77
C LEU A 55 -5.81 -3.48 -10.69
N ALA A 56 -6.13 -3.02 -11.90
CA ALA A 56 -5.13 -2.60 -12.87
C ALA A 56 -4.30 -1.40 -12.36
N TYR A 57 -4.95 -0.38 -11.78
CA TYR A 57 -4.23 0.78 -11.22
C TYR A 57 -3.32 0.39 -10.06
N ASP A 58 -3.81 -0.41 -9.13
CA ASP A 58 -3.03 -0.86 -7.98
C ASP A 58 -1.84 -1.72 -8.42
N LEU A 59 -2.06 -2.66 -9.35
CA LEU A 59 -1.00 -3.53 -9.85
C LEU A 59 0.09 -2.74 -10.58
N VAL A 60 -0.28 -1.82 -11.48
CA VAL A 60 0.70 -1.02 -12.23
C VAL A 60 1.53 -0.17 -11.27
N ALA A 61 0.89 0.53 -10.35
CA ALA A 61 1.56 1.38 -9.38
C ALA A 61 2.47 0.56 -8.44
N PHE A 62 1.97 -0.59 -7.95
CA PHE A 62 2.75 -1.46 -7.07
C PHE A 62 3.91 -2.14 -7.78
N LEU A 63 3.71 -2.63 -9.02
CA LEU A 63 4.78 -3.21 -9.84
C LEU A 63 5.92 -2.21 -10.06
N ILE A 64 5.61 -0.97 -10.40
CA ILE A 64 6.64 0.06 -10.61
C ILE A 64 7.37 0.36 -9.30
N ALA A 65 6.65 0.73 -8.25
CA ALA A 65 7.25 1.13 -6.98
C ALA A 65 8.03 -0.02 -6.32
N GLY A 66 7.42 -1.19 -6.19
CA GLY A 66 8.01 -2.36 -5.56
C GLY A 66 9.24 -2.88 -6.31
N THR A 67 9.17 -2.92 -7.65
CA THR A 67 10.32 -3.34 -8.47
C THR A 67 11.52 -2.41 -8.25
N ILE A 68 11.30 -1.10 -8.24
CA ILE A 68 12.39 -0.14 -8.01
C ILE A 68 12.98 -0.32 -6.60
N ILE A 69 12.12 -0.48 -5.58
CA ILE A 69 12.56 -0.70 -4.19
C ILE A 69 13.42 -1.96 -4.07
N GLU A 70 12.99 -3.08 -4.66
CA GLU A 70 13.71 -4.35 -4.56
C GLU A 70 15.01 -4.34 -5.38
N ILE A 71 15.03 -3.77 -6.60
CA ILE A 71 16.25 -3.63 -7.42
C ILE A 71 17.27 -2.71 -6.74
N ARG A 72 16.83 -1.63 -6.10
CA ARG A 72 17.68 -0.70 -5.34
C ARG A 72 18.06 -1.24 -3.96
N CYS A 73 17.55 -2.43 -3.59
CA CYS A 73 17.83 -3.08 -2.31
C CYS A 73 17.46 -2.22 -1.07
N TYR A 74 16.41 -1.40 -1.16
CA TYR A 74 15.93 -0.68 0.01
C TYR A 74 15.44 -1.69 1.06
N ARG A 75 15.91 -1.52 2.30
CA ARG A 75 15.69 -2.50 3.38
C ARG A 75 14.22 -2.51 3.80
N PHE A 76 13.80 -3.62 4.41
CA PHE A 76 12.48 -3.75 5.05
C PHE A 76 11.25 -3.69 4.12
N PHE A 77 11.39 -3.83 2.79
CA PHE A 77 10.24 -3.76 1.89
C PHE A 77 9.14 -4.81 2.20
N PRO A 78 9.45 -6.09 2.43
CA PRO A 78 8.42 -7.06 2.85
C PRO A 78 7.77 -6.71 4.18
N THR A 79 8.57 -6.22 5.14
CA THR A 79 8.06 -5.72 6.43
C THR A 79 7.13 -4.53 6.25
N LEU A 80 7.47 -3.61 5.34
CA LEU A 80 6.60 -2.48 4.99
C LEU A 80 5.24 -2.95 4.49
N CYS A 81 5.23 -3.87 3.51
CA CYS A 81 3.98 -4.37 2.93
C CYS A 81 3.11 -5.07 3.98
N LEU A 82 3.72 -5.92 4.80
CA LEU A 82 3.01 -6.66 5.85
C LEU A 82 2.50 -5.74 6.95
N SER A 83 3.36 -4.84 7.47
CA SER A 83 2.96 -3.93 8.54
C SER A 83 1.90 -2.92 8.07
N ALA A 84 2.00 -2.40 6.84
CA ALA A 84 0.97 -1.56 6.27
C ALA A 84 -0.38 -2.30 6.18
N ALA A 85 -0.40 -3.53 5.64
CA ALA A 85 -1.62 -4.31 5.53
C ALA A 85 -2.25 -4.60 6.90
N ILE A 86 -1.44 -4.96 7.91
CA ILE A 86 -1.91 -5.21 9.28
C ILE A 86 -2.48 -3.92 9.89
N LEU A 87 -1.73 -2.82 9.83
CA LEU A 87 -2.14 -1.55 10.45
C LEU A 87 -3.38 -0.97 9.79
N ILE A 88 -3.50 -1.06 8.45
CA ILE A 88 -4.71 -0.66 7.74
C ILE A 88 -5.91 -1.42 8.27
N GLY A 89 -5.87 -2.75 8.30
CA GLY A 89 -6.99 -3.56 8.76
C GLY A 89 -7.37 -3.29 10.22
N ILE A 90 -6.39 -3.24 11.12
CA ILE A 90 -6.63 -3.01 12.56
C ILE A 90 -7.21 -1.61 12.80
N ILE A 91 -6.63 -0.58 12.19
CA ILE A 91 -7.07 0.80 12.41
C ILE A 91 -8.46 1.02 11.80
N LEU A 92 -8.72 0.54 10.58
CA LEU A 92 -10.06 0.61 9.98
C LEU A 92 -11.10 -0.12 10.84
N TYR A 93 -10.74 -1.28 11.39
CA TYR A 93 -11.63 -1.99 12.32
C TYR A 93 -11.93 -1.19 13.59
N GLY A 94 -10.94 -0.49 14.13
CA GLY A 94 -11.08 0.26 15.39
C GLY A 94 -11.79 1.61 15.23
N VAL A 95 -11.54 2.34 14.12
CA VAL A 95 -11.98 3.74 14.00
C VAL A 95 -13.11 3.96 13.01
N GLU A 96 -13.41 2.97 12.15
CA GLU A 96 -14.49 3.06 11.14
C GLU A 96 -15.59 2.02 11.42
N PRO A 97 -16.40 2.19 12.49
CA PRO A 97 -17.41 1.20 12.86
C PRO A 97 -18.50 0.99 11.78
N GLY A 98 -18.70 1.97 10.93
CA GLY A 98 -19.64 1.89 9.79
C GLY A 98 -19.10 1.17 8.57
N MET A 99 -17.80 0.85 8.53
CA MET A 99 -17.20 0.11 7.43
C MET A 99 -17.43 -1.40 7.59
N TYR A 100 -18.34 -1.93 6.80
CA TYR A 100 -18.65 -3.36 6.81
C TYR A 100 -17.70 -4.17 5.92
N PHE A 101 -17.32 -3.64 4.77
CA PHE A 101 -16.42 -4.28 3.81
C PHE A 101 -15.31 -3.35 3.40
N TYR A 102 -14.10 -3.91 3.20
CA TYR A 102 -12.97 -3.20 2.62
C TYR A 102 -12.21 -4.12 1.66
N ALA A 103 -11.80 -3.58 0.53
CA ALA A 103 -11.00 -4.28 -0.49
C ALA A 103 -10.10 -3.28 -1.23
N GLY A 104 -8.85 -3.63 -1.46
CA GLY A 104 -7.92 -2.87 -2.29
C GLY A 104 -6.52 -2.78 -1.75
N LEU A 105 -5.55 -2.87 -2.65
CA LEU A 105 -4.11 -2.79 -2.36
C LEU A 105 -3.64 -1.33 -2.20
N SER A 106 -4.46 -0.34 -2.52
CA SER A 106 -4.09 1.07 -2.68
C SER A 106 -3.39 1.68 -1.47
N GLY A 107 -3.75 1.29 -0.23
CA GLY A 107 -3.06 1.72 0.98
C GLY A 107 -1.63 1.20 1.06
N VAL A 108 -1.40 -0.07 0.70
CA VAL A 108 -0.05 -0.68 0.62
C VAL A 108 0.75 -0.11 -0.55
N VAL A 109 0.09 0.18 -1.68
CA VAL A 109 0.69 0.89 -2.83
C VAL A 109 1.18 2.28 -2.40
N THR A 110 0.35 3.03 -1.67
CA THR A 110 0.72 4.35 -1.15
C THR A 110 1.90 4.25 -0.19
N ALA A 111 1.94 3.23 0.66
CA ALA A 111 3.11 2.96 1.51
C ALA A 111 4.37 2.70 0.67
N ALA A 112 4.29 1.86 -0.36
CA ALA A 112 5.42 1.55 -1.24
C ALA A 112 5.93 2.80 -1.97
N ILE A 113 5.03 3.62 -2.56
CA ILE A 113 5.41 4.87 -3.24
C ILE A 113 6.05 5.85 -2.26
N THR A 114 5.45 6.05 -1.09
CA THR A 114 6.00 6.95 -0.06
C THR A 114 7.40 6.49 0.37
N TYR A 115 7.57 5.20 0.63
CA TYR A 115 8.85 4.63 1.04
C TYR A 115 9.93 4.78 -0.05
N LEU A 116 9.58 4.51 -1.30
CA LEU A 116 10.42 4.75 -2.47
C LEU A 116 10.88 6.21 -2.54
N CYS A 117 9.93 7.13 -2.40
CA CYS A 117 10.21 8.56 -2.50
C CYS A 117 11.10 9.05 -1.36
N LEU A 118 10.86 8.62 -0.12
CA LEU A 118 11.69 8.99 1.03
C LEU A 118 13.13 8.55 0.85
N HIS A 119 13.38 7.32 0.37
CA HIS A 119 14.73 6.87 0.01
C HIS A 119 15.30 7.67 -1.15
N GLY A 120 14.51 7.93 -2.19
CA GLY A 120 14.94 8.72 -3.34
C GLY A 120 15.32 10.16 -2.98
N LEU A 121 14.71 10.77 -1.95
CA LEU A 121 15.08 12.10 -1.44
C LEU A 121 16.49 12.13 -0.84
N THR A 122 17.03 11.01 -0.38
CA THR A 122 18.41 10.92 0.13
C THR A 122 19.45 10.80 -0.99
N GLU A 123 19.02 10.51 -2.21
CA GLU A 123 19.88 10.39 -3.38
C GLU A 123 20.19 11.75 -4.01
N LYS A 124 21.07 11.76 -5.03
CA LYS A 124 21.47 12.98 -5.76
C LYS A 124 20.89 12.98 -7.18
N GLY A 125 20.89 14.15 -7.81
CA GLY A 125 20.50 14.30 -9.22
C GLY A 125 19.00 14.40 -9.45
N MET A 126 18.58 14.11 -10.69
CA MET A 126 17.19 14.24 -11.15
C MET A 126 16.23 13.33 -10.38
N TRP A 127 16.69 12.14 -9.96
CA TRP A 127 15.89 11.18 -9.20
C TRP A 127 15.30 11.77 -7.92
N ARG A 128 16.12 12.55 -7.17
CA ARG A 128 15.65 13.23 -5.96
C ARG A 128 14.46 14.14 -6.23
N TRP A 129 14.53 14.93 -7.30
CA TRP A 129 13.47 15.89 -7.64
C TRP A 129 12.20 15.18 -8.13
N LEU A 130 12.35 14.10 -8.88
CA LEU A 130 11.24 13.25 -9.26
C LEU A 130 10.54 12.66 -8.03
N CYS A 131 11.29 12.12 -7.08
CA CYS A 131 10.75 11.61 -5.83
C CYS A 131 10.09 12.71 -4.98
N ALA A 132 10.65 13.92 -4.95
CA ALA A 132 10.03 15.05 -4.27
C ALA A 132 8.67 15.41 -4.89
N ALA A 133 8.59 15.48 -6.22
CA ALA A 133 7.34 15.76 -6.93
C ALA A 133 6.29 14.64 -6.72
N MET A 134 6.70 13.38 -6.77
CA MET A 134 5.81 12.24 -6.51
C MET A 134 5.29 12.26 -5.07
N LEU A 135 6.14 12.54 -4.09
CA LEU A 135 5.73 12.62 -2.68
C LEU A 135 4.76 13.79 -2.44
N ALA A 136 5.02 14.94 -3.06
CA ALA A 136 4.08 16.07 -3.02
C ALA A 136 2.72 15.69 -3.64
N GLY A 137 2.72 14.93 -4.73
CA GLY A 137 1.50 14.39 -5.36
C GLY A 137 0.74 13.43 -4.43
N VAL A 138 1.43 12.53 -3.71
CA VAL A 138 0.81 11.64 -2.72
C VAL A 138 0.17 12.45 -1.59
N ILE A 139 0.87 13.44 -1.06
CA ILE A 139 0.35 14.30 0.03
C ILE A 139 -0.86 15.10 -0.45
N ALA A 140 -0.78 15.69 -1.65
CA ALA A 140 -1.89 16.44 -2.24
C ALA A 140 -3.11 15.53 -2.46
N LYS A 141 -2.92 14.31 -3.02
CA LYS A 141 -3.98 13.32 -3.21
C LYS A 141 -4.68 13.02 -1.89
N ILE A 142 -3.93 12.64 -0.86
CA ILE A 142 -4.51 12.30 0.46
C ILE A 142 -5.23 13.52 1.05
N GLY A 143 -4.65 14.71 0.95
CA GLY A 143 -5.29 15.95 1.43
C GLY A 143 -6.61 16.25 0.74
N ILE A 144 -6.68 16.10 -0.58
CA ILE A 144 -7.90 16.30 -1.36
C ILE A 144 -8.96 15.25 -0.99
N GLU A 145 -8.57 13.97 -0.89
CA GLU A 145 -9.49 12.89 -0.53
C GLU A 145 -10.09 13.07 0.87
N LEU A 146 -9.29 13.52 1.84
CA LEU A 146 -9.77 13.83 3.19
C LEU A 146 -10.68 15.07 3.26
N MET A 147 -10.46 16.06 2.38
CA MET A 147 -11.28 17.27 2.34
C MET A 147 -12.62 17.07 1.63
N LEU A 148 -12.65 16.26 0.59
CA LEU A 148 -13.80 16.10 -0.29
C LEU A 148 -14.68 14.91 0.09
N ASP A 149 -14.20 14.04 0.98
CA ASP A 149 -14.82 12.75 1.31
C ASP A 149 -15.15 11.91 0.05
N GLN A 150 -14.36 12.09 -1.00
CA GLN A 150 -14.53 11.49 -2.32
C GLN A 150 -13.20 11.08 -2.94
N SER A 151 -13.25 10.08 -3.81
CA SER A 151 -12.12 9.68 -4.65
C SER A 151 -11.85 10.70 -5.74
N PHE A 152 -10.66 11.27 -5.75
CA PHE A 152 -10.26 12.23 -6.78
C PHE A 152 -9.87 11.58 -8.12
N LEU A 153 -9.36 10.36 -8.11
CA LEU A 153 -8.77 9.74 -9.31
C LEU A 153 -9.59 8.61 -9.94
N LEU A 154 -10.63 8.10 -9.30
CA LEU A 154 -11.31 6.88 -9.75
C LEU A 154 -12.80 7.03 -10.08
N SER A 155 -13.31 8.26 -10.19
CA SER A 155 -14.68 8.51 -10.66
C SER A 155 -14.83 8.39 -12.20
N VAL A 156 -13.88 7.75 -12.87
CA VAL A 156 -13.94 7.50 -14.33
C VAL A 156 -14.51 6.10 -14.56
N GLY A 157 -15.82 5.96 -14.45
CA GLY A 157 -16.53 4.73 -14.75
C GLY A 157 -17.78 4.53 -13.91
N THR A 158 -18.66 3.65 -14.36
CA THR A 158 -19.97 3.33 -13.75
C THR A 158 -19.88 2.41 -12.51
N GLU A 159 -18.69 2.09 -12.03
CA GLU A 159 -18.47 1.24 -10.86
C GLU A 159 -18.19 2.14 -9.65
N GLU A 160 -19.09 2.11 -8.66
CA GLU A 160 -18.96 2.81 -7.39
C GLU A 160 -17.84 2.18 -6.55
N PHE A 161 -16.61 2.60 -6.79
CA PHE A 161 -15.51 2.33 -5.86
C PHE A 161 -15.39 3.52 -4.91
N VAL A 162 -15.68 3.30 -3.64
CA VAL A 162 -15.46 4.29 -2.59
C VAL A 162 -14.03 4.11 -2.06
N PRO A 163 -13.10 5.03 -2.36
CA PRO A 163 -11.76 4.96 -1.77
C PRO A 163 -11.86 5.20 -0.27
N VAL A 164 -10.90 4.64 0.43
CA VAL A 164 -10.75 4.83 1.86
C VAL A 164 -9.50 5.68 2.11
N PRO A 165 -9.63 7.04 2.17
CA PRO A 165 -8.50 7.95 2.35
C PRO A 165 -7.65 7.60 3.57
N LEU A 166 -8.30 7.09 4.62
CA LEU A 166 -7.63 6.65 5.83
C LEU A 166 -6.63 5.53 5.57
N SER A 167 -6.89 4.60 4.65
CA SER A 167 -5.93 3.55 4.28
C SER A 167 -4.65 4.12 3.66
N HIS A 168 -4.77 5.17 2.83
CA HIS A 168 -3.63 5.86 2.23
C HIS A 168 -2.80 6.61 3.29
N LEU A 169 -3.47 7.25 4.23
CA LEU A 169 -2.81 7.94 5.36
C LEU A 169 -2.04 6.93 6.22
N ILE A 170 -2.65 5.81 6.60
CA ILE A 170 -2.01 4.76 7.40
C ILE A 170 -0.80 4.20 6.66
N GLY A 171 -0.92 3.89 5.36
CA GLY A 171 0.19 3.44 4.52
C GLY A 171 1.35 4.44 4.51
N THR A 172 1.05 5.73 4.34
CA THR A 172 2.04 6.81 4.37
C THR A 172 2.77 6.88 5.71
N VAL A 173 2.04 6.87 6.82
CA VAL A 173 2.63 6.92 8.18
C VAL A 173 3.51 5.69 8.43
N THR A 174 3.04 4.49 8.03
CA THR A 174 3.82 3.26 8.15
C THR A 174 5.14 3.35 7.38
N ALA A 175 5.11 3.90 6.16
CA ALA A 175 6.29 4.11 5.34
C ALA A 175 7.29 5.07 5.98
N ILE A 176 6.82 6.17 6.55
CA ILE A 176 7.67 7.14 7.26
C ILE A 176 8.37 6.48 8.44
N LEU A 177 7.63 5.74 9.29
CA LEU A 177 8.17 5.07 10.45
C LEU A 177 9.26 4.05 10.07
N LEU A 178 8.99 3.20 9.06
CA LEU A 178 9.98 2.22 8.60
C LEU A 178 11.17 2.85 7.89
N PHE A 179 10.98 3.97 7.20
CA PHE A 179 12.09 4.73 6.64
C PHE A 179 13.01 5.27 7.75
N LEU A 180 12.46 5.88 8.80
CA LEU A 180 13.24 6.36 9.95
C LEU A 180 14.00 5.22 10.63
N MET A 181 13.37 4.06 10.82
CA MET A 181 14.05 2.85 11.33
C MET A 181 15.18 2.38 10.40
N SER A 182 15.00 2.48 9.08
CA SER A 182 16.04 2.11 8.11
C SER A 182 17.26 3.02 8.19
N LEU A 183 17.06 4.31 8.45
CA LEU A 183 18.16 5.27 8.67
C LEU A 183 18.93 4.95 9.96
N SER A 184 18.23 4.71 11.07
CA SER A 184 18.86 4.35 12.35
C SER A 184 19.72 3.09 12.22
N ALA A 185 19.18 2.03 11.59
CA ALA A 185 19.92 0.78 11.37
C ALA A 185 21.15 0.94 10.46
N SER A 186 21.15 1.94 9.58
CA SER A 186 22.32 2.24 8.72
C SER A 186 23.41 2.99 9.49
N LEU A 187 23.06 3.77 10.50
CA LEU A 187 24.01 4.48 11.36
C LEU A 187 24.72 3.52 12.34
N GLU A 188 24.00 2.52 12.84
CA GLU A 188 24.56 1.52 13.78
C GLU A 188 25.50 0.52 13.11
N HIS A 189 25.31 0.22 11.80
CA HIS A 189 26.12 -0.76 11.05
C HIS A 189 26.64 -0.20 9.72
N PRO A 190 27.59 0.76 9.76
CA PRO A 190 28.09 1.43 8.54
C PRO A 190 28.81 0.49 7.56
N LYS A 191 29.20 -0.72 7.97
CA LYS A 191 29.91 -1.71 7.13
C LYS A 191 29.00 -2.48 6.15
N ASN A 192 27.68 -2.37 6.25
CA ASN A 192 26.71 -3.09 5.39
C ASN A 192 25.99 -2.17 4.39
N ALA A 193 26.51 -0.97 4.14
CA ALA A 193 25.92 0.06 3.27
C ALA A 193 26.55 0.13 1.86
N LEU A 194 27.23 -0.95 1.42
CA LEU A 194 27.81 -1.09 0.06
C LEU A 194 27.18 -2.25 -0.70
#